data_c04d400e72557bd547118e4685552149
#
_entry.id   c04d400e72557bd547118e4685552149
#
_cell.length_a   1.000
_cell.length_b   1.000
_cell.length_c   1.000
_cell.angle_alpha   90.00
_cell.angle_beta   90.00
_cell.angle_gamma   90.00
#
_symmetry.space_group_name_H-M   'P 1'
#
loop_
_entity.id
_entity.type
_entity.pdbx_description
1 polymer ?
#
loop_
_entity_poly.entity_id
_entity_poly.type
_entity_poly.pdbx_seq_one_letter_code
_entity_poly.pdbx_strand_id
1 'polypeptide(L)'
;MQLKSLTLTDFRSFEQATFEFQPGMNLLVGINGVGKSSVLDALRIALSRVLPNFTACQDKRLNFEVDDIMMGRDQLAIDLKFQAFDIPFICNVTRGKSHKVEFKPDSENILYPLKNADEQPLVVYFSTRRSVPIEKVINEKSSEGNQSAAFAEALTHRMLRLREFADWWLVQEALLDEEAKFAQQRLEVMANVVTRFLDWCTNLRAVAKPKTTLLLDKNGETIDVKQLSDGERGLLALVLDLARRLCQANPNLEDPLENGKAVVLIDEIDLHLHPQWQRTIVEQLTQTFPNCQFIATTHSPLIIGEVKPPGLTLITKENNGIVVLQKRLQGFGLTSNRILEQLMGTASRNATTQAQINLVEYALEEGELELARNRLEELITMMKGYDDEASRLEASINNLEALAEEVDLENEMDSEEE
;
A
#
# COMPACT_ATOMS: atom_id res chain seq x y z
N MET A 1 -5.87 16.03 8.18
CA MET A 1 -6.99 15.08 8.31
C MET A 1 -6.44 13.72 8.69
N GLN A 2 -7.17 12.98 9.55
CA GLN A 2 -6.78 11.65 10.01
C GLN A 2 -8.03 10.79 10.22
N LEU A 3 -8.10 9.64 9.56
CA LEU A 3 -9.14 8.64 9.81
C LEU A 3 -8.85 7.94 11.15
N LYS A 4 -9.90 7.68 11.92
CA LYS A 4 -9.81 6.99 13.21
C LYS A 4 -10.41 5.58 13.11
N SER A 5 -11.64 5.46 12.60
CA SER A 5 -12.27 4.15 12.43
C SER A 5 -13.28 4.15 11.29
N LEU A 6 -13.46 2.99 10.70
CA LEU A 6 -14.49 2.67 9.72
C LEU A 6 -15.23 1.42 10.19
N THR A 7 -16.56 1.50 10.30
CA THR A 7 -17.41 0.33 10.53
C THR A 7 -18.27 0.10 9.29
N LEU A 8 -18.24 -1.12 8.79
CA LEU A 8 -19.04 -1.62 7.67
C LEU A 8 -20.11 -2.54 8.21
N THR A 9 -21.37 -2.36 7.78
CA THR A 9 -22.48 -3.23 8.12
C THR A 9 -23.21 -3.58 6.84
N ASP A 10 -23.41 -4.88 6.59
CA ASP A 10 -24.09 -5.45 5.42
C ASP A 10 -23.56 -4.90 4.08
N PHE A 11 -22.23 -4.66 4.01
CA PHE A 11 -21.55 -4.10 2.85
C PHE A 11 -20.77 -5.16 2.09
N ARG A 12 -21.20 -5.48 0.87
CA ARG A 12 -20.61 -6.52 0.01
C ARG A 12 -20.46 -7.86 0.75
N SER A 13 -19.23 -8.25 1.10
CA SER A 13 -18.93 -9.47 1.83
C SER A 13 -18.85 -9.30 3.36
N PHE A 14 -18.98 -8.08 3.86
CA PHE A 14 -18.90 -7.77 5.29
C PHE A 14 -20.31 -7.70 5.91
N GLU A 15 -20.63 -8.66 6.79
CA GLU A 15 -21.82 -8.56 7.62
C GLU A 15 -21.64 -7.46 8.67
N GLN A 16 -20.53 -7.53 9.43
CA GLN A 16 -20.10 -6.45 10.32
C GLN A 16 -18.57 -6.48 10.46
N ALA A 17 -17.92 -5.36 10.18
CA ALA A 17 -16.47 -5.24 10.34
C ALA A 17 -16.08 -3.83 10.77
N THR A 18 -15.13 -3.73 11.71
CA THR A 18 -14.60 -2.44 12.18
C THR A 18 -13.08 -2.40 11.95
N PHE A 19 -12.62 -1.33 11.34
CA PHE A 19 -11.23 -1.02 11.06
C PHE A 19 -10.82 0.20 11.88
N GLU A 20 -9.73 0.08 12.63
CA GLU A 20 -9.10 1.19 13.36
C GLU A 20 -7.85 1.65 12.59
N PHE A 21 -7.68 2.94 12.41
CA PHE A 21 -6.55 3.50 11.66
C PHE A 21 -5.62 4.30 12.56
N GLN A 22 -4.31 4.16 12.28
CA GLN A 22 -3.24 4.87 12.98
C GLN A 22 -2.64 5.96 12.07
N PRO A 23 -1.90 6.94 12.61
CA PRO A 23 -1.06 7.82 11.80
C PRO A 23 -0.06 7.03 10.97
N GLY A 24 0.39 7.57 9.85
CA GLY A 24 1.35 6.94 8.95
C GLY A 24 0.76 5.78 8.14
N MET A 25 1.47 4.65 8.04
CA MET A 25 1.07 3.52 7.20
C MET A 25 0.09 2.58 7.91
N ASN A 26 -1.02 2.30 7.22
CA ASN A 26 -1.99 1.25 7.57
C ASN A 26 -2.10 0.30 6.38
N LEU A 27 -1.75 -0.96 6.59
CA LEU A 27 -1.70 -1.98 5.56
C LEU A 27 -2.82 -3.00 5.77
N LEU A 28 -3.68 -3.15 4.77
CA LEU A 28 -4.75 -4.15 4.73
C LEU A 28 -4.23 -5.37 3.98
N VAL A 29 -4.17 -6.51 4.67
CA VAL A 29 -3.61 -7.76 4.17
C VAL A 29 -4.66 -8.86 4.21
N GLY A 30 -4.52 -9.87 3.38
CA GLY A 30 -5.39 -11.04 3.31
C GLY A 30 -5.38 -11.65 1.92
N ILE A 31 -5.97 -12.84 1.78
CA ILE A 31 -6.08 -13.54 0.51
C ILE A 31 -6.95 -12.78 -0.51
N ASN A 32 -6.93 -13.21 -1.77
CA ASN A 32 -7.79 -12.61 -2.80
C ASN A 32 -9.28 -12.81 -2.46
N GLY A 33 -10.07 -11.77 -2.73
CA GLY A 33 -11.53 -11.82 -2.54
C GLY A 33 -12.04 -11.58 -1.11
N VAL A 34 -11.16 -11.34 -0.12
CA VAL A 34 -11.61 -11.06 1.27
C VAL A 34 -12.16 -9.64 1.47
N GLY A 35 -12.08 -8.77 0.45
CA GLY A 35 -12.67 -7.43 0.54
C GLY A 35 -11.71 -6.29 0.81
N LYS A 36 -10.38 -6.45 0.66
CA LYS A 36 -9.40 -5.37 0.84
C LYS A 36 -9.75 -4.11 0.04
N SER A 37 -9.96 -4.23 -1.28
CA SER A 37 -10.37 -3.11 -2.14
C SER A 37 -11.76 -2.59 -1.78
N SER A 38 -12.65 -3.43 -1.23
CA SER A 38 -13.98 -3.00 -0.77
C SER A 38 -13.87 -2.01 0.40
N VAL A 39 -12.90 -2.20 1.31
CA VAL A 39 -12.63 -1.24 2.40
C VAL A 39 -12.19 0.11 1.84
N LEU A 40 -11.29 0.14 0.84
CA LEU A 40 -10.87 1.37 0.17
C LEU A 40 -12.05 2.03 -0.57
N ASP A 41 -12.91 1.25 -1.22
CA ASP A 41 -14.12 1.73 -1.88
C ASP A 41 -15.08 2.38 -0.88
N ALA A 42 -15.32 1.74 0.26
CA ALA A 42 -16.17 2.31 1.31
C ALA A 42 -15.61 3.67 1.81
N LEU A 43 -14.30 3.74 2.05
CA LEU A 43 -13.63 4.97 2.46
C LEU A 43 -13.77 6.08 1.41
N ARG A 44 -13.40 5.82 0.14
CA ARG A 44 -13.43 6.84 -0.91
C ARG A 44 -14.84 7.34 -1.19
N ILE A 45 -15.85 6.45 -1.17
CA ILE A 45 -17.26 6.82 -1.39
C ILE A 45 -17.76 7.67 -0.21
N ALA A 46 -17.57 7.23 1.03
CA ALA A 46 -17.99 7.98 2.22
C ALA A 46 -17.30 9.36 2.29
N LEU A 47 -15.99 9.43 2.04
CA LEU A 47 -15.22 10.68 2.04
C LEU A 47 -15.66 11.63 0.93
N SER A 48 -15.98 11.13 -0.28
CA SER A 48 -16.49 11.96 -1.36
C SER A 48 -17.78 12.70 -1.00
N ARG A 49 -18.56 12.14 -0.07
CA ARG A 49 -19.83 12.70 0.39
C ARG A 49 -19.67 13.86 1.35
N VAL A 50 -18.57 13.88 2.10
CA VAL A 50 -18.36 14.83 3.20
C VAL A 50 -17.32 15.91 2.90
N LEU A 51 -16.30 15.60 2.09
CA LEU A 51 -15.25 16.57 1.74
C LEU A 51 -15.78 17.92 1.22
N PRO A 52 -16.78 17.97 0.30
CA PRO A 52 -17.31 19.24 -0.19
C PRO A 52 -17.96 20.14 0.88
N ASN A 53 -18.22 19.60 2.06
CA ASN A 53 -18.86 20.36 3.14
C ASN A 53 -17.84 21.26 3.88
N PHE A 54 -16.57 20.83 3.98
CA PHE A 54 -15.55 21.52 4.80
C PHE A 54 -14.21 21.74 4.08
N THR A 55 -14.12 21.44 2.78
CA THR A 55 -12.92 21.68 1.96
C THR A 55 -13.29 22.40 0.66
N ALA A 56 -12.27 22.83 -0.10
CA ALA A 56 -12.45 23.42 -1.43
C ALA A 56 -12.86 22.39 -2.51
N CYS A 57 -13.13 21.13 -2.14
CA CYS A 57 -13.53 20.07 -3.07
C CYS A 57 -14.85 20.41 -3.77
N GLN A 58 -14.84 20.35 -5.11
CA GLN A 58 -16.02 20.56 -5.97
C GLN A 58 -16.39 19.30 -6.77
N ASP A 59 -15.73 18.19 -6.51
CA ASP A 59 -15.96 16.93 -7.21
C ASP A 59 -17.37 16.37 -6.96
N LYS A 60 -17.83 15.58 -7.93
CA LYS A 60 -19.10 14.86 -7.80
C LYS A 60 -19.02 13.86 -6.66
N ARG A 61 -20.06 13.84 -5.83
CA ARG A 61 -20.22 12.86 -4.76
C ARG A 61 -20.44 11.48 -5.35
N LEU A 62 -19.65 10.52 -4.92
CA LEU A 62 -19.83 9.11 -5.25
C LEU A 62 -21.00 8.52 -4.47
N ASN A 63 -21.60 7.46 -4.98
CA ASN A 63 -22.73 6.77 -4.34
C ASN A 63 -22.41 5.29 -4.14
N PHE A 64 -22.99 4.72 -3.09
CA PHE A 64 -23.09 3.28 -2.97
C PHE A 64 -24.21 2.79 -3.90
N GLU A 65 -23.92 1.75 -4.66
CA GLU A 65 -24.91 1.11 -5.54
C GLU A 65 -25.72 0.05 -4.78
N VAL A 66 -26.80 -0.44 -5.39
CA VAL A 66 -27.61 -1.51 -4.78
C VAL A 66 -26.80 -2.79 -4.66
N ASP A 67 -25.92 -3.05 -5.60
CA ASP A 67 -25.03 -4.22 -5.63
C ASP A 67 -23.95 -4.20 -4.53
N ASP A 68 -23.77 -3.05 -3.88
CA ASP A 68 -22.91 -2.95 -2.69
C ASP A 68 -23.57 -3.49 -1.42
N ILE A 69 -24.90 -3.68 -1.43
CA ILE A 69 -25.64 -4.26 -0.30
C ILE A 69 -25.37 -5.76 -0.27
N MET A 70 -25.07 -6.29 0.92
CA MET A 70 -24.85 -7.72 1.11
C MET A 70 -26.07 -8.54 0.64
N MET A 71 -25.83 -9.64 -0.06
CA MET A 71 -26.91 -10.50 -0.55
C MET A 71 -27.83 -10.98 0.59
N GLY A 72 -29.13 -10.78 0.41
CA GLY A 72 -30.15 -11.14 1.42
C GLY A 72 -30.37 -10.07 2.49
N ARG A 73 -29.77 -8.89 2.35
CA ARG A 73 -30.00 -7.74 3.22
C ARG A 73 -30.74 -6.63 2.45
N ASP A 74 -31.45 -5.77 3.19
CA ASP A 74 -32.24 -4.68 2.59
C ASP A 74 -31.47 -3.35 2.50
N GLN A 75 -30.40 -3.20 3.28
CA GLN A 75 -29.61 -1.98 3.36
C GLN A 75 -28.19 -2.26 3.85
N LEU A 76 -27.27 -1.38 3.49
CA LEU A 76 -25.93 -1.27 4.09
C LEU A 76 -25.82 -0.03 4.98
N ALA A 77 -24.88 -0.05 5.92
CA ALA A 77 -24.49 1.11 6.69
C ALA A 77 -22.96 1.23 6.79
N ILE A 78 -22.48 2.45 6.66
CA ILE A 78 -21.05 2.81 6.76
C ILE A 78 -20.91 3.90 7.80
N ASP A 79 -20.16 3.63 8.87
CA ASP A 79 -19.86 4.58 9.93
C ASP A 79 -18.38 4.94 9.87
N LEU A 80 -18.08 6.20 9.55
CA LEU A 80 -16.72 6.72 9.45
C LEU A 80 -16.47 7.79 10.51
N LYS A 81 -15.42 7.61 11.32
CA LYS A 81 -14.94 8.60 12.28
C LYS A 81 -13.57 9.10 11.85
N PHE A 82 -13.41 10.41 11.81
CA PHE A 82 -12.16 11.06 11.44
C PHE A 82 -11.98 12.40 12.13
N GLN A 83 -10.79 12.96 12.05
CA GLN A 83 -10.44 14.27 12.55
C GLN A 83 -9.87 15.14 11.43
N ALA A 84 -10.32 16.37 11.30
CA ALA A 84 -9.77 17.37 10.39
C ALA A 84 -9.77 18.73 11.07
N PHE A 85 -8.74 19.54 10.87
CA PHE A 85 -8.59 20.84 11.56
C PHE A 85 -8.78 20.76 13.08
N ASP A 86 -8.29 19.66 13.69
CA ASP A 86 -8.45 19.32 15.11
C ASP A 86 -9.90 19.13 15.60
N ILE A 87 -10.85 19.10 14.68
CA ILE A 87 -12.28 18.86 14.95
C ILE A 87 -12.60 17.39 14.65
N PRO A 88 -13.25 16.65 15.57
CA PRO A 88 -13.75 15.31 15.32
C PRO A 88 -15.01 15.32 14.45
N PHE A 89 -15.04 14.47 13.43
CA PHE A 89 -16.16 14.30 12.52
C PHE A 89 -16.69 12.86 12.56
N ILE A 90 -18.00 12.74 12.39
CA ILE A 90 -18.68 11.46 12.22
C ILE A 90 -19.52 11.54 10.94
N CYS A 91 -19.36 10.54 10.08
CA CYS A 91 -20.16 10.39 8.87
C CYS A 91 -20.84 9.01 8.88
N ASN A 92 -22.16 9.00 8.84
CA ASN A 92 -22.97 7.79 8.71
C ASN A 92 -23.63 7.81 7.34
N VAL A 93 -23.38 6.79 6.54
CA VAL A 93 -23.99 6.61 5.22
C VAL A 93 -24.79 5.34 5.24
N THR A 94 -26.08 5.45 4.92
CA THR A 94 -26.94 4.28 4.74
C THR A 94 -27.45 4.23 3.30
N ARG A 95 -27.49 3.02 2.72
CA ARG A 95 -28.01 2.76 1.40
C ARG A 95 -28.99 1.59 1.46
N GLY A 96 -30.23 1.85 1.14
CA GLY A 96 -31.31 0.88 0.98
C GLY A 96 -32.18 1.35 -0.19
N LYS A 97 -33.51 1.44 0.00
CA LYS A 97 -34.43 2.05 -0.98
C LYS A 97 -34.09 3.53 -1.22
N SER A 98 -33.57 4.22 -0.21
CA SER A 98 -33.07 5.59 -0.29
C SER A 98 -31.61 5.64 0.16
N HIS A 99 -30.91 6.69 -0.26
CA HIS A 99 -29.54 6.98 0.15
C HIS A 99 -29.59 8.11 1.18
N LYS A 100 -29.13 7.84 2.41
CA LYS A 100 -29.12 8.84 3.48
C LYS A 100 -27.67 9.03 3.97
N VAL A 101 -27.30 10.29 4.18
CA VAL A 101 -26.00 10.67 4.72
C VAL A 101 -26.23 11.59 5.93
N GLU A 102 -25.72 11.22 7.07
CA GLU A 102 -25.65 12.04 8.26
C GLU A 102 -24.19 12.40 8.52
N PHE A 103 -23.93 13.69 8.71
CA PHE A 103 -22.58 14.21 8.92
C PHE A 103 -22.58 15.18 10.10
N LYS A 104 -21.64 14.99 11.03
CA LYS A 104 -21.52 15.84 12.21
C LYS A 104 -20.06 16.20 12.47
N PRO A 105 -19.76 17.44 12.91
CA PRO A 105 -20.69 18.57 13.04
C PRO A 105 -21.17 19.08 11.67
N ASP A 106 -22.41 19.55 11.59
CA ASP A 106 -23.07 20.06 10.38
C ASP A 106 -23.35 21.58 10.43
N SER A 107 -22.88 22.25 11.47
CA SER A 107 -23.07 23.71 11.65
C SER A 107 -22.28 24.50 10.60
N GLU A 108 -22.97 25.36 9.86
CA GLU A 108 -22.34 26.26 8.88
C GLU A 108 -21.27 27.16 9.51
N ASN A 109 -21.46 27.61 10.74
CA ASN A 109 -20.48 28.42 11.49
C ASN A 109 -19.15 27.70 11.69
N ILE A 110 -19.16 26.35 11.72
CA ILE A 110 -17.94 25.53 11.83
C ILE A 110 -17.39 25.22 10.43
N LEU A 111 -18.24 24.83 9.49
CA LEU A 111 -17.81 24.29 8.21
C LEU A 111 -17.35 25.35 7.22
N TYR A 112 -18.00 26.53 7.20
CA TYR A 112 -17.68 27.59 6.25
C TYR A 112 -16.25 28.15 6.37
N PRO A 113 -15.72 28.44 7.58
CA PRO A 113 -14.33 28.85 7.75
C PRO A 113 -13.34 27.78 7.28
N LEU A 114 -13.63 26.49 7.51
CA LEU A 114 -12.76 25.37 7.10
C LEU A 114 -12.66 25.24 5.59
N LYS A 115 -13.79 25.46 4.90
CA LYS A 115 -13.87 25.38 3.44
C LYS A 115 -13.00 26.42 2.74
N ASN A 116 -12.78 27.56 3.38
CA ASN A 116 -12.00 28.68 2.86
C ASN A 116 -10.65 28.82 3.56
N ALA A 117 -10.22 27.81 4.29
CA ALA A 117 -8.91 27.82 4.94
C ALA A 117 -7.77 27.76 3.93
N ASP A 118 -6.65 28.42 4.25
CA ASP A 118 -5.45 28.42 3.42
C ASP A 118 -4.82 27.03 3.27
N GLU A 119 -4.91 26.21 4.32
CA GLU A 119 -4.48 24.84 4.32
C GLU A 119 -5.68 23.90 4.18
N GLN A 120 -5.65 23.02 3.18
CA GLN A 120 -6.73 22.09 2.88
C GLN A 120 -6.25 20.64 3.07
N PRO A 121 -6.93 19.84 3.91
CA PRO A 121 -6.65 18.43 4.03
C PRO A 121 -7.12 17.68 2.79
N LEU A 122 -6.22 16.89 2.21
CA LEU A 122 -6.50 16.10 1.01
C LEU A 122 -6.99 14.70 1.33
N VAL A 123 -7.76 14.13 0.40
CA VAL A 123 -7.95 12.69 0.28
C VAL A 123 -7.72 12.28 -1.17
N VAL A 124 -6.84 11.31 -1.37
CA VAL A 124 -6.47 10.84 -2.71
C VAL A 124 -6.58 9.32 -2.77
N TYR A 125 -7.11 8.79 -3.87
CA TYR A 125 -7.20 7.36 -4.13
C TYR A 125 -6.39 6.96 -5.36
N PHE A 126 -5.50 6.02 -5.20
CA PHE A 126 -4.71 5.40 -6.25
C PHE A 126 -5.19 3.96 -6.48
N SER A 127 -5.95 3.76 -7.56
CA SER A 127 -6.44 2.43 -7.94
C SER A 127 -5.38 1.61 -8.66
N THR A 128 -5.64 0.32 -8.85
CA THR A 128 -4.81 -0.57 -9.67
C THR A 128 -4.68 -0.12 -11.14
N ARG A 129 -5.58 0.74 -11.62
CA ARG A 129 -5.54 1.30 -12.98
C ARG A 129 -4.48 2.39 -13.17
N ARG A 130 -3.76 2.79 -12.11
CA ARG A 130 -2.75 3.87 -12.15
C ARG A 130 -1.61 3.66 -13.13
N SER A 131 -1.29 2.41 -13.46
CA SER A 131 -0.17 2.02 -14.31
C SER A 131 -0.52 1.78 -15.79
N VAL A 132 -1.79 1.89 -16.18
CA VAL A 132 -2.21 1.66 -17.57
C VAL A 132 -1.92 2.89 -18.44
N PRO A 133 -1.11 2.78 -19.53
CA PRO A 133 -0.86 3.89 -20.42
C PRO A 133 -2.11 4.22 -21.24
N ILE A 134 -2.54 5.48 -21.29
CA ILE A 134 -3.58 5.94 -22.22
C ILE A 134 -3.15 7.19 -22.97
N GLU A 135 -3.45 7.17 -24.27
CA GLU A 135 -3.13 8.23 -25.21
C GLU A 135 -4.21 9.32 -25.38
N LYS A 136 -5.39 9.23 -24.76
CA LYS A 136 -6.52 10.12 -25.10
C LYS A 136 -7.22 10.75 -23.89
N VAL A 137 -7.58 12.02 -24.14
CA VAL A 137 -8.54 12.95 -23.51
C VAL A 137 -7.98 13.89 -22.46
N ILE A 138 -8.06 15.14 -22.81
CA ILE A 138 -7.76 16.34 -22.03
C ILE A 138 -8.94 16.65 -21.12
N ASN A 139 -8.71 16.68 -19.81
CA ASN A 139 -9.59 17.38 -18.88
C ASN A 139 -8.89 18.68 -18.47
N GLU A 140 -9.39 19.81 -18.92
CA GLU A 140 -8.83 21.15 -18.67
C GLU A 140 -8.88 21.56 -17.17
N LYS A 141 -9.66 20.85 -16.34
CA LYS A 141 -9.90 21.21 -14.94
C LYS A 141 -8.73 21.01 -13.97
N SER A 142 -7.75 20.21 -14.33
CA SER A 142 -6.60 19.91 -13.44
C SER A 142 -5.46 20.94 -13.53
N SER A 143 -5.49 21.80 -14.54
CA SER A 143 -4.48 22.85 -14.77
C SER A 143 -4.81 24.19 -14.12
N GLU A 144 -6.04 24.39 -13.63
CA GLU A 144 -6.39 25.57 -12.85
C GLU A 144 -5.61 25.61 -11.53
N GLY A 145 -4.88 26.70 -11.30
CA GLY A 145 -3.94 26.85 -10.19
C GLY A 145 -4.57 27.08 -8.81
N ASN A 146 -5.85 26.77 -8.60
CA ASN A 146 -6.56 26.96 -7.34
C ASN A 146 -6.62 25.71 -6.48
N GLN A 147 -6.94 25.87 -5.18
CA GLN A 147 -7.03 24.76 -4.23
C GLN A 147 -8.03 23.66 -4.67
N SER A 148 -9.11 24.00 -5.38
CA SER A 148 -10.09 23.01 -5.83
C SER A 148 -9.51 22.04 -6.87
N ALA A 149 -8.50 22.46 -7.64
CA ALA A 149 -7.80 21.58 -8.59
C ALA A 149 -7.08 20.41 -7.91
N ALA A 150 -6.67 20.58 -6.66
CA ALA A 150 -6.06 19.49 -5.88
C ALA A 150 -7.00 18.30 -5.66
N PHE A 151 -8.31 18.55 -5.63
CA PHE A 151 -9.34 17.54 -5.41
C PHE A 151 -9.87 16.93 -6.72
N ALA A 152 -9.56 17.52 -7.88
CA ALA A 152 -10.11 17.07 -9.16
C ALA A 152 -9.84 15.57 -9.40
N GLU A 153 -10.92 14.79 -9.53
CA GLU A 153 -10.91 13.34 -9.73
C GLU A 153 -10.09 12.54 -8.66
N ALA A 154 -9.81 13.16 -7.49
CA ALA A 154 -8.92 12.58 -6.48
C ALA A 154 -9.42 11.25 -5.93
N LEU A 155 -10.73 11.01 -5.89
CA LEU A 155 -11.36 9.79 -5.36
C LEU A 155 -11.92 8.87 -6.44
N THR A 156 -11.62 9.10 -7.72
CA THR A 156 -12.09 8.27 -8.83
C THR A 156 -11.07 7.20 -9.20
N HIS A 157 -11.52 6.16 -9.94
CA HIS A 157 -10.64 5.15 -10.54
C HIS A 157 -9.93 5.73 -11.78
N ARG A 158 -9.11 6.74 -11.57
CA ARG A 158 -8.39 7.39 -12.67
C ARG A 158 -7.06 6.73 -12.96
N MET A 159 -6.60 6.95 -14.15
CA MET A 159 -5.23 6.66 -14.56
C MET A 159 -4.37 7.88 -14.28
N LEU A 160 -3.16 7.65 -13.78
CA LEU A 160 -2.20 8.72 -13.58
C LEU A 160 -1.55 9.08 -14.92
N ARG A 161 -1.55 10.38 -15.23
CA ARG A 161 -1.05 10.88 -16.51
C ARG A 161 0.13 11.80 -16.26
N LEU A 162 1.33 11.31 -16.54
CA LEU A 162 2.55 12.10 -16.44
C LEU A 162 2.53 13.33 -17.38
N ARG A 163 1.70 13.30 -18.43
CA ARG A 163 1.50 14.47 -19.30
C ARG A 163 0.80 15.62 -18.57
N GLU A 164 -0.25 15.35 -17.77
CA GLU A 164 -0.91 16.40 -16.98
C GLU A 164 0.06 17.04 -16.00
N PHE A 165 0.99 16.25 -15.48
CA PHE A 165 2.07 16.75 -14.64
C PHE A 165 3.06 17.61 -15.46
N ALA A 166 3.40 17.21 -16.68
CA ALA A 166 4.28 18.00 -17.57
C ALA A 166 3.62 19.34 -17.94
N ASP A 167 2.32 19.36 -18.26
CA ASP A 167 1.57 20.58 -18.53
C ASP A 167 1.55 21.50 -17.30
N TRP A 168 1.31 20.94 -16.10
CA TRP A 168 1.38 21.69 -14.84
C TRP A 168 2.78 22.26 -14.59
N TRP A 169 3.84 21.48 -14.85
CA TRP A 169 5.23 21.91 -14.71
C TRP A 169 5.55 23.12 -15.57
N LEU A 170 5.16 23.10 -16.85
CA LEU A 170 5.34 24.23 -17.77
C LEU A 170 4.59 25.48 -17.31
N VAL A 171 3.43 25.32 -16.68
CA VAL A 171 2.72 26.46 -16.05
C VAL A 171 3.53 27.03 -14.89
N GLN A 172 4.13 26.19 -14.03
CA GLN A 172 4.98 26.69 -12.94
C GLN A 172 6.22 27.40 -13.48
N GLU A 173 6.86 26.89 -14.55
CA GLU A 173 7.98 27.57 -15.21
C GLU A 173 7.58 28.95 -15.77
N ALA A 174 6.40 29.07 -16.35
CA ALA A 174 5.89 30.35 -16.86
C ALA A 174 5.57 31.37 -15.75
N LEU A 175 5.26 30.90 -14.54
CA LEU A 175 5.00 31.76 -13.36
C LEU A 175 6.29 32.23 -12.64
N LEU A 176 7.48 31.74 -13.04
CA LEU A 176 8.74 32.15 -12.40
C LEU A 176 9.00 33.66 -12.47
N ASP A 177 8.48 34.35 -13.49
CA ASP A 177 8.66 35.80 -13.64
C ASP A 177 7.69 36.61 -12.74
N GLU A 178 6.50 36.07 -12.43
CA GLU A 178 5.44 36.78 -11.69
C GLU A 178 5.40 36.38 -10.20
N GLU A 179 5.51 35.10 -9.91
CA GLU A 179 5.45 34.50 -8.57
C GLU A 179 6.71 33.68 -8.25
N ALA A 180 7.89 34.21 -8.57
CA ALA A 180 9.16 33.49 -8.58
C ALA A 180 9.40 32.58 -7.37
N LYS A 181 9.11 33.06 -6.14
CA LYS A 181 9.40 32.31 -4.92
C LYS A 181 8.60 31.02 -4.82
N PHE A 182 7.28 31.08 -5.03
CA PHE A 182 6.41 29.91 -4.90
C PHE A 182 6.55 28.94 -6.07
N ALA A 183 6.68 29.44 -7.29
CA ALA A 183 6.86 28.63 -8.48
C ALA A 183 8.18 27.83 -8.42
N GLN A 184 9.27 28.52 -8.08
CA GLN A 184 10.58 27.87 -7.92
C GLN A 184 10.54 26.79 -6.83
N GLN A 185 9.98 27.09 -5.66
CA GLN A 185 9.87 26.15 -4.55
C GLN A 185 9.07 24.90 -4.96
N ARG A 186 7.97 25.05 -5.69
CA ARG A 186 7.16 23.92 -6.17
C ARG A 186 7.94 23.02 -7.14
N LEU A 187 8.72 23.61 -8.06
CA LEU A 187 9.57 22.88 -8.99
C LEU A 187 10.71 22.13 -8.26
N GLU A 188 11.36 22.78 -7.29
CA GLU A 188 12.39 22.16 -6.45
C GLU A 188 11.82 20.98 -5.62
N VAL A 189 10.65 21.15 -5.02
CA VAL A 189 9.94 20.09 -4.29
C VAL A 189 9.72 18.87 -5.20
N MET A 190 9.27 19.08 -6.44
CA MET A 190 9.06 17.98 -7.38
C MET A 190 10.35 17.29 -7.80
N ALA A 191 11.42 18.05 -8.06
CA ALA A 191 12.72 17.48 -8.37
C ALA A 191 13.26 16.63 -7.21
N ASN A 192 13.10 17.11 -5.97
CA ASN A 192 13.51 16.39 -4.76
C ASN A 192 12.72 15.10 -4.54
N VAL A 193 11.41 15.08 -4.84
CA VAL A 193 10.62 13.85 -4.77
C VAL A 193 11.15 12.78 -5.70
N VAL A 194 11.52 13.14 -6.94
CA VAL A 194 12.07 12.18 -7.90
C VAL A 194 13.33 11.52 -7.36
N THR A 195 14.28 12.30 -6.89
CA THR A 195 15.57 11.78 -6.37
C THR A 195 15.41 10.94 -5.10
N ARG A 196 14.36 11.17 -4.29
CA ARG A 196 14.08 10.36 -3.09
C ARG A 196 13.55 8.97 -3.42
N PHE A 197 12.80 8.82 -4.50
CA PHE A 197 12.18 7.55 -4.89
C PHE A 197 12.96 6.80 -5.99
N LEU A 198 13.67 7.55 -6.84
CA LEU A 198 14.49 7.05 -7.93
C LEU A 198 15.84 7.75 -7.86
N ASP A 199 16.73 7.29 -6.98
CA ASP A 199 18.02 7.93 -6.65
C ASP A 199 18.99 8.01 -7.85
N TRP A 200 18.79 7.14 -8.85
CA TRP A 200 19.51 7.18 -10.12
C TRP A 200 18.90 8.11 -11.17
N CYS A 201 17.81 8.82 -10.85
CA CYS A 201 17.11 9.77 -11.70
C CYS A 201 17.28 11.20 -11.16
N THR A 202 17.71 12.11 -12.01
CA THR A 202 17.91 13.53 -11.67
C THR A 202 17.36 14.43 -12.77
N ASN A 203 17.41 15.74 -12.54
CA ASN A 203 17.13 16.77 -13.54
C ASN A 203 15.78 16.60 -14.25
N LEU A 204 14.71 16.37 -13.44
CA LEU A 204 13.34 16.33 -13.96
C LEU A 204 12.99 17.70 -14.58
N ARG A 205 12.49 17.68 -15.81
CA ARG A 205 12.06 18.88 -16.55
C ARG A 205 10.96 18.57 -17.54
N ALA A 206 10.13 19.55 -17.85
CA ALA A 206 9.12 19.43 -18.90
C ALA A 206 9.62 20.05 -20.21
N VAL A 207 9.18 19.48 -21.32
CA VAL A 207 9.45 20.01 -22.67
C VAL A 207 8.15 20.09 -23.44
N ALA A 208 7.88 21.27 -24.05
CA ALA A 208 6.63 21.50 -24.77
C ALA A 208 6.61 20.97 -26.21
N LYS A 209 7.78 20.94 -26.89
CA LYS A 209 7.88 20.59 -28.32
C LYS A 209 8.80 19.38 -28.52
N PRO A 210 8.50 18.49 -29.49
CA PRO A 210 7.35 18.50 -30.41
C PRO A 210 6.01 18.11 -29.76
N LYS A 211 6.05 17.52 -28.59
CA LYS A 211 4.88 17.10 -27.77
C LYS A 211 5.24 17.28 -26.31
N THR A 212 4.31 17.80 -25.51
CA THR A 212 4.51 17.93 -24.05
C THR A 212 4.89 16.59 -23.43
N THR A 213 6.05 16.54 -22.81
CA THR A 213 6.56 15.36 -22.12
C THR A 213 7.48 15.74 -20.99
N LEU A 214 7.76 14.79 -20.08
CA LEU A 214 8.77 14.92 -19.04
C LEU A 214 10.05 14.21 -19.47
N LEU A 215 11.16 14.88 -19.26
CA LEU A 215 12.49 14.32 -19.39
C LEU A 215 13.15 14.24 -18.02
N LEU A 216 14.00 13.27 -17.83
CA LEU A 216 14.87 13.14 -16.67
C LEU A 216 16.22 12.55 -17.13
N ASP A 217 17.23 12.71 -16.31
CA ASP A 217 18.54 12.12 -16.56
C ASP A 217 18.65 10.83 -15.71
N LYS A 218 18.78 9.69 -16.37
CA LYS A 218 18.94 8.35 -15.76
C LYS A 218 20.37 7.87 -16.02
N ASN A 219 21.16 7.68 -14.95
CA ASN A 219 22.57 7.27 -15.05
C ASN A 219 23.40 8.16 -16.01
N GLY A 220 23.09 9.46 -16.07
CA GLY A 220 23.76 10.42 -16.92
C GLY A 220 23.25 10.54 -18.36
N GLU A 221 22.23 9.74 -18.75
CA GLU A 221 21.57 9.83 -20.05
C GLU A 221 20.18 10.48 -19.91
N THR A 222 19.88 11.44 -20.80
CA THR A 222 18.55 12.05 -20.85
C THR A 222 17.56 11.10 -21.52
N ILE A 223 16.50 10.76 -20.81
CA ILE A 223 15.42 9.90 -21.32
C ILE A 223 14.04 10.55 -21.14
N ASP A 224 13.09 10.16 -22.00
CA ASP A 224 11.66 10.45 -21.78
C ASP A 224 11.12 9.51 -20.68
N VAL A 225 10.30 10.02 -19.76
CA VAL A 225 9.67 9.22 -18.69
C VAL A 225 8.88 8.02 -19.23
N LYS A 226 8.49 8.01 -20.50
CA LYS A 226 7.86 6.87 -21.15
C LYS A 226 8.81 5.68 -21.38
N GLN A 227 10.11 5.92 -21.34
CA GLN A 227 11.15 4.89 -21.46
C GLN A 227 11.48 4.21 -20.12
N LEU A 228 10.92 4.73 -19.02
CA LEU A 228 10.96 4.06 -17.73
C LEU A 228 10.19 2.74 -17.76
N SER A 229 10.58 1.79 -16.94
CA SER A 229 9.80 0.56 -16.70
C SER A 229 8.42 0.90 -16.15
N ASP A 230 7.47 -0.03 -16.26
CA ASP A 230 6.10 0.17 -15.76
C ASP A 230 6.08 0.45 -14.26
N GLY A 231 6.96 -0.22 -13.48
CA GLY A 231 7.10 0.01 -12.04
C GLY A 231 7.66 1.40 -11.71
N GLU A 232 8.77 1.80 -12.36
CA GLU A 232 9.35 3.15 -12.20
C GLU A 232 8.33 4.23 -12.56
N ARG A 233 7.64 4.05 -13.68
CA ARG A 233 6.66 5.00 -14.18
C ARG A 233 5.43 5.10 -13.26
N GLY A 234 4.93 3.97 -12.77
CA GLY A 234 3.80 3.92 -11.83
C GLY A 234 4.13 4.56 -10.50
N LEU A 235 5.32 4.30 -9.95
CA LEU A 235 5.81 4.93 -8.72
C LEU A 235 5.99 6.43 -8.90
N LEU A 236 6.67 6.85 -9.96
CA LEU A 236 6.89 8.26 -10.27
C LEU A 236 5.56 9.02 -10.42
N ALA A 237 4.60 8.44 -11.15
CA ALA A 237 3.28 9.04 -11.33
C ALA A 237 2.53 9.20 -10.01
N LEU A 238 2.59 8.21 -9.11
CA LEU A 238 1.96 8.26 -7.79
C LEU A 238 2.54 9.39 -6.94
N VAL A 239 3.87 9.42 -6.80
CA VAL A 239 4.52 10.38 -5.90
C VAL A 239 4.45 11.81 -6.43
N LEU A 240 4.57 12.02 -7.74
CA LEU A 240 4.42 13.34 -8.37
C LEU A 240 2.98 13.85 -8.30
N ASP A 241 1.97 12.99 -8.50
CA ASP A 241 0.57 13.39 -8.37
C ASP A 241 0.23 13.78 -6.92
N LEU A 242 0.69 13.01 -5.94
CA LEU A 242 0.49 13.33 -4.53
C LEU A 242 1.17 14.65 -4.16
N ALA A 243 2.44 14.82 -4.52
CA ALA A 243 3.21 16.03 -4.26
C ALA A 243 2.57 17.27 -4.91
N ARG A 244 2.17 17.18 -6.20
CA ARG A 244 1.47 18.26 -6.90
C ARG A 244 0.18 18.67 -6.18
N ARG A 245 -0.62 17.70 -5.76
CA ARG A 245 -1.89 17.96 -5.05
C ARG A 245 -1.66 18.60 -3.69
N LEU A 246 -0.65 18.18 -2.95
CA LEU A 246 -0.27 18.81 -1.68
C LEU A 246 0.13 20.29 -1.88
N CYS A 247 0.92 20.59 -2.92
CA CYS A 247 1.25 21.97 -3.29
C CYS A 247 0.02 22.79 -3.70
N GLN A 248 -0.89 22.22 -4.48
CA GLN A 248 -2.11 22.90 -4.92
C GLN A 248 -3.11 23.14 -3.79
N ALA A 249 -3.28 22.17 -2.88
CA ALA A 249 -4.16 22.27 -1.73
C ALA A 249 -3.66 23.30 -0.70
N ASN A 250 -2.34 23.49 -0.62
CA ASN A 250 -1.67 24.30 0.40
C ASN A 250 -0.69 25.28 -0.25
N PRO A 251 -1.18 26.26 -1.05
CA PRO A 251 -0.33 27.12 -1.86
C PRO A 251 0.62 28.01 -1.06
N ASN A 252 0.26 28.32 0.19
CA ASN A 252 1.02 29.19 1.09
C ASN A 252 1.93 28.42 2.06
N LEU A 253 1.90 27.09 2.02
CA LEU A 253 2.68 26.26 2.93
C LEU A 253 4.15 26.19 2.48
N GLU A 254 5.09 26.45 3.38
CA GLU A 254 6.51 26.54 3.05
C GLU A 254 7.09 25.20 2.61
N ASP A 255 6.71 24.09 3.25
CA ASP A 255 7.02 22.72 2.80
C ASP A 255 5.75 21.86 2.72
N PRO A 256 5.10 21.82 1.53
CA PRO A 256 3.88 21.05 1.36
C PRO A 256 4.04 19.54 1.50
N LEU A 257 5.24 18.98 1.28
CA LEU A 257 5.49 17.54 1.44
C LEU A 257 5.56 17.16 2.91
N GLU A 258 6.29 17.95 3.68
CA GLU A 258 6.50 17.69 5.11
C GLU A 258 5.26 18.07 5.93
N ASN A 259 4.66 19.24 5.66
CA ASN A 259 3.61 19.80 6.50
C ASN A 259 2.19 19.53 5.97
N GLY A 260 2.03 19.21 4.69
CA GLY A 260 0.73 18.94 4.07
C GLY A 260 0.07 17.69 4.63
N LYS A 261 -1.23 17.80 4.96
CA LYS A 261 -2.00 16.71 5.57
C LYS A 261 -2.87 16.02 4.51
N ALA A 262 -2.71 14.71 4.33
CA ALA A 262 -3.55 13.93 3.43
C ALA A 262 -3.89 12.55 3.98
N VAL A 263 -5.03 12.01 3.55
CA VAL A 263 -5.35 10.59 3.60
C VAL A 263 -5.14 10.01 2.20
N VAL A 264 -4.23 9.05 2.10
CA VAL A 264 -3.82 8.46 0.82
C VAL A 264 -4.25 7.00 0.79
N LEU A 265 -5.22 6.69 -0.08
CA LEU A 265 -5.72 5.33 -0.28
C LEU A 265 -5.00 4.73 -1.48
N ILE A 266 -4.34 3.56 -1.31
CA ILE A 266 -3.57 2.92 -2.38
C ILE A 266 -4.01 1.46 -2.51
N ASP A 267 -4.59 1.11 -3.64
CA ASP A 267 -4.93 -0.28 -3.94
C ASP A 267 -3.72 -0.97 -4.59
N GLU A 268 -3.33 -2.14 -4.06
CA GLU A 268 -2.16 -2.92 -4.46
C GLU A 268 -0.88 -2.07 -4.54
N ILE A 269 -0.38 -1.60 -3.40
CA ILE A 269 0.83 -0.75 -3.35
C ILE A 269 2.05 -1.41 -4.02
N ASP A 270 2.12 -2.74 -4.03
CA ASP A 270 3.15 -3.58 -4.67
C ASP A 270 3.05 -3.65 -6.21
N LEU A 271 1.96 -3.14 -6.81
CA LEU A 271 1.68 -3.30 -8.23
C LEU A 271 2.85 -2.85 -9.11
N HIS A 272 3.42 -3.80 -9.87
CA HIS A 272 4.59 -3.64 -10.76
C HIS A 272 5.90 -3.19 -10.10
N LEU A 273 5.98 -3.13 -8.75
CA LEU A 273 7.22 -2.78 -8.08
C LEU A 273 8.20 -3.94 -8.07
N HIS A 274 9.46 -3.63 -8.40
CA HIS A 274 10.56 -4.56 -8.21
C HIS A 274 10.68 -4.95 -6.71
N PRO A 275 11.07 -6.19 -6.36
CA PRO A 275 11.20 -6.62 -4.96
C PRO A 275 12.03 -5.69 -4.07
N GLN A 276 13.09 -5.10 -4.59
CA GLN A 276 13.90 -4.11 -3.86
C GLN A 276 13.08 -2.89 -3.44
N TRP A 277 12.22 -2.36 -4.32
CA TRP A 277 11.35 -1.23 -3.98
C TRP A 277 10.22 -1.60 -3.05
N GLN A 278 9.74 -2.84 -3.12
CA GLN A 278 8.75 -3.34 -2.16
C GLN A 278 9.29 -3.31 -0.71
N ARG A 279 10.61 -3.43 -0.52
CA ARG A 279 11.27 -3.31 0.79
C ARG A 279 11.38 -1.87 1.29
N THR A 280 11.43 -0.89 0.39
CA THR A 280 11.73 0.51 0.76
C THR A 280 10.54 1.45 0.65
N ILE A 281 9.50 1.09 -0.12
CA ILE A 281 8.37 1.99 -0.45
C ILE A 281 7.63 2.52 0.78
N VAL A 282 7.44 1.70 1.82
CA VAL A 282 6.74 2.09 3.04
C VAL A 282 7.52 3.18 3.77
N GLU A 283 8.82 2.99 3.93
CA GLU A 283 9.71 3.95 4.57
C GLU A 283 9.82 5.23 3.76
N GLN A 284 10.05 5.13 2.45
CA GLN A 284 10.15 6.27 1.54
C GLN A 284 8.88 7.14 1.55
N LEU A 285 7.69 6.52 1.49
CA LEU A 285 6.41 7.25 1.57
C LEU A 285 6.24 7.96 2.91
N THR A 286 6.49 7.27 4.01
CA THR A 286 6.28 7.83 5.36
C THR A 286 7.33 8.88 5.74
N GLN A 287 8.55 8.79 5.23
CA GLN A 287 9.59 9.81 5.42
C GLN A 287 9.38 11.04 4.53
N THR A 288 8.92 10.84 3.28
CA THR A 288 8.71 11.96 2.35
C THR A 288 7.43 12.74 2.67
N PHE A 289 6.40 12.05 3.18
CA PHE A 289 5.09 12.62 3.49
C PHE A 289 4.70 12.31 4.94
N PRO A 290 5.40 12.82 5.96
CA PRO A 290 5.26 12.39 7.35
C PRO A 290 3.89 12.71 7.96
N ASN A 291 3.21 13.74 7.46
CA ASN A 291 1.87 14.14 7.89
C ASN A 291 0.73 13.54 7.04
N CYS A 292 1.06 12.63 6.12
CA CYS A 292 0.08 11.85 5.39
C CYS A 292 -0.24 10.53 6.12
N GLN A 293 -1.52 10.16 6.11
CA GLN A 293 -1.99 8.85 6.55
C GLN A 293 -2.23 7.98 5.34
N PHE A 294 -1.50 6.88 5.24
CA PHE A 294 -1.63 5.91 4.14
C PHE A 294 -2.51 4.75 4.58
N ILE A 295 -3.46 4.36 3.73
CA ILE A 295 -4.24 3.13 3.87
C ILE A 295 -4.06 2.37 2.56
N ALA A 296 -3.29 1.30 2.61
CA ALA A 296 -2.88 0.57 1.43
C ALA A 296 -3.28 -0.91 1.50
N THR A 297 -3.51 -1.52 0.35
CA THR A 297 -3.66 -2.97 0.22
C THR A 297 -2.40 -3.56 -0.39
N THR A 298 -2.07 -4.80 -0.06
CA THR A 298 -0.95 -5.53 -0.67
C THR A 298 -1.17 -7.03 -0.64
N HIS A 299 -0.48 -7.71 -1.55
CA HIS A 299 -0.27 -9.15 -1.56
C HIS A 299 1.22 -9.52 -1.38
N SER A 300 2.09 -8.53 -1.17
CA SER A 300 3.52 -8.76 -1.05
C SER A 300 3.94 -9.06 0.39
N PRO A 301 4.53 -10.23 0.64
CA PRO A 301 5.14 -10.52 1.94
C PRO A 301 6.32 -9.59 2.24
N LEU A 302 6.99 -9.05 1.21
CA LEU A 302 8.09 -8.11 1.37
C LEU A 302 7.60 -6.81 2.02
N ILE A 303 6.47 -6.26 1.55
CA ILE A 303 5.89 -5.03 2.12
C ILE A 303 5.33 -5.27 3.52
N ILE A 304 4.69 -6.42 3.75
CA ILE A 304 4.13 -6.77 5.07
C ILE A 304 5.23 -6.77 6.14
N GLY A 305 6.42 -7.27 5.79
CA GLY A 305 7.58 -7.31 6.69
C GLY A 305 8.14 -5.93 7.08
N GLU A 306 7.81 -4.87 6.35
CA GLU A 306 8.32 -3.51 6.59
C GLU A 306 7.35 -2.62 7.40
N VAL A 307 6.11 -3.07 7.62
CA VAL A 307 5.10 -2.27 8.34
C VAL A 307 5.17 -2.53 9.84
N LYS A 308 5.52 -1.48 10.60
CA LYS A 308 5.59 -1.53 12.06
C LYS A 308 4.19 -1.66 12.68
N PRO A 309 4.04 -2.42 13.79
CA PRO A 309 2.81 -2.41 14.57
C PRO A 309 2.50 -0.99 15.11
N PRO A 310 1.23 -0.60 15.19
CA PRO A 310 -0.01 -1.35 14.92
C PRO A 310 -0.58 -1.17 13.50
N GLY A 311 0.23 -0.77 12.51
CA GLY A 311 -0.20 -0.45 11.15
C GLY A 311 -0.65 -1.64 10.28
N LEU A 312 -0.67 -2.88 10.80
CA LEU A 312 -1.05 -4.06 10.06
C LEU A 312 -2.46 -4.54 10.44
N THR A 313 -3.32 -4.74 9.44
CA THR A 313 -4.66 -5.29 9.58
C THR A 313 -4.82 -6.51 8.67
N LEU A 314 -5.04 -7.69 9.25
CA LEU A 314 -5.34 -8.91 8.51
C LEU A 314 -6.86 -9.07 8.36
N ILE A 315 -7.30 -9.28 7.13
CA ILE A 315 -8.68 -9.62 6.79
C ILE A 315 -8.68 -11.09 6.38
N THR A 316 -9.40 -11.91 7.12
CA THR A 316 -9.50 -13.35 6.88
C THR A 316 -10.96 -13.78 6.75
N LYS A 317 -11.18 -14.92 6.12
CA LYS A 317 -12.51 -15.53 6.00
C LYS A 317 -12.56 -16.75 6.91
N GLU A 318 -13.49 -16.74 7.86
CA GLU A 318 -13.79 -17.85 8.73
C GLU A 318 -15.19 -18.42 8.42
N ASN A 319 -15.58 -19.53 9.06
CA ASN A 319 -16.84 -20.21 8.79
C ASN A 319 -18.07 -19.31 8.97
N ASN A 320 -17.99 -18.27 9.80
CA ASN A 320 -19.07 -17.35 10.12
C ASN A 320 -18.97 -16.00 9.38
N GLY A 321 -18.09 -15.87 8.36
CA GLY A 321 -17.96 -14.63 7.59
C GLY A 321 -16.55 -14.06 7.58
N ILE A 322 -16.44 -12.74 7.31
CA ILE A 322 -15.16 -12.04 7.27
C ILE A 322 -14.81 -11.51 8.65
N VAL A 323 -13.62 -11.85 9.10
CA VAL A 323 -13.04 -11.42 10.38
C VAL A 323 -11.89 -10.47 10.13
N VAL A 324 -11.83 -9.40 10.92
CA VAL A 324 -10.78 -8.39 10.87
C VAL A 324 -9.91 -8.52 12.11
N LEU A 325 -8.63 -8.81 11.91
CA LEU A 325 -7.65 -8.96 12.98
C LEU A 325 -6.66 -7.79 12.93
N GLN A 326 -6.63 -6.96 13.98
CA GLN A 326 -5.78 -5.77 14.05
C GLN A 326 -4.76 -5.82 15.18
N LYS A 327 -5.08 -6.45 16.31
CA LYS A 327 -4.25 -6.43 17.51
C LYS A 327 -3.33 -7.65 17.57
N ARG A 328 -2.04 -7.42 17.87
CA ARG A 328 -1.00 -8.46 18.07
C ARG A 328 -0.57 -9.23 16.81
N LEU A 329 -0.79 -8.69 15.62
CA LEU A 329 -0.22 -9.25 14.41
C LEU A 329 1.26 -8.87 14.31
N GLN A 330 2.12 -9.87 14.32
CA GLN A 330 3.53 -9.69 14.01
C GLN A 330 3.72 -9.86 12.51
N GLY A 331 4.07 -8.79 11.80
CA GLY A 331 4.51 -8.81 10.41
C GLY A 331 5.92 -8.26 10.31
N PHE A 332 6.16 -7.16 11.01
CA PHE A 332 7.45 -6.45 11.01
C PHE A 332 8.62 -7.34 11.42
N GLY A 333 9.65 -7.37 10.56
CA GLY A 333 10.86 -8.13 10.80
C GLY A 333 10.74 -9.65 10.56
N LEU A 334 9.57 -10.17 10.18
CA LEU A 334 9.44 -11.56 9.77
C LEU A 334 10.04 -11.79 8.37
N THR A 335 10.55 -12.98 8.13
CA THR A 335 10.95 -13.40 6.79
C THR A 335 9.73 -13.59 5.89
N SER A 336 9.93 -13.44 4.58
CA SER A 336 8.84 -13.61 3.60
C SER A 336 8.15 -14.98 3.71
N ASN A 337 8.90 -16.04 3.99
CA ASN A 337 8.38 -17.39 4.18
C ASN A 337 7.41 -17.46 5.37
N ARG A 338 7.80 -16.90 6.52
CA ARG A 338 6.93 -16.86 7.71
C ARG A 338 5.67 -16.05 7.47
N ILE A 339 5.77 -14.93 6.74
CA ILE A 339 4.60 -14.11 6.39
C ILE A 339 3.65 -14.90 5.49
N LEU A 340 4.17 -15.61 4.47
CA LEU A 340 3.38 -16.46 3.59
C LEU A 340 2.59 -17.51 4.37
N GLU A 341 3.25 -18.21 5.30
CA GLU A 341 2.64 -19.27 6.08
C GLU A 341 1.68 -18.76 7.16
N GLN A 342 2.09 -17.79 7.96
CA GLN A 342 1.36 -17.36 9.16
C GLN A 342 0.26 -16.33 8.87
N LEU A 343 0.47 -15.44 7.91
CA LEU A 343 -0.46 -14.34 7.62
C LEU A 343 -1.23 -14.54 6.32
N MET A 344 -0.64 -15.22 5.34
CA MET A 344 -1.27 -15.39 4.04
C MET A 344 -1.82 -16.81 3.83
N GLY A 345 -1.57 -17.74 4.76
CA GLY A 345 -2.10 -19.12 4.72
C GLY A 345 -1.65 -19.89 3.47
N THR A 346 -0.45 -19.59 2.97
CA THR A 346 0.11 -20.20 1.76
C THR A 346 1.46 -20.84 2.08
N ALA A 347 1.72 -21.99 1.47
CA ALA A 347 3.01 -22.68 1.63
C ALA A 347 4.15 -21.80 1.07
N SER A 348 5.26 -21.75 1.80
CA SER A 348 6.47 -21.03 1.39
C SER A 348 7.27 -21.78 0.31
N ARG A 349 7.01 -23.10 0.15
CA ARG A 349 7.72 -24.00 -0.75
C ARG A 349 6.80 -24.69 -1.74
N ASN A 350 7.38 -25.16 -2.83
CA ASN A 350 6.73 -26.05 -3.77
C ASN A 350 6.31 -27.36 -3.06
N ALA A 351 5.09 -27.85 -3.34
CA ALA A 351 4.52 -29.02 -2.68
C ALA A 351 5.37 -30.28 -2.83
N THR A 352 6.00 -30.47 -3.98
CA THR A 352 6.89 -31.64 -4.23
C THR A 352 8.14 -31.58 -3.34
N THR A 353 8.78 -30.41 -3.25
CA THR A 353 9.95 -30.20 -2.42
C THR A 353 9.60 -30.39 -0.94
N GLN A 354 8.46 -29.86 -0.49
CA GLN A 354 7.99 -30.02 0.89
C GLN A 354 7.70 -31.50 1.22
N ALA A 355 7.11 -32.24 0.29
CA ALA A 355 6.87 -33.68 0.48
C ALA A 355 8.17 -34.46 0.65
N GLN A 356 9.22 -34.14 -0.10
CA GLN A 356 10.54 -34.79 0.07
C GLN A 356 11.18 -34.40 1.40
N ILE A 357 11.11 -33.14 1.82
CA ILE A 357 11.58 -32.71 3.16
C ILE A 357 10.89 -33.53 4.26
N ASN A 358 9.54 -33.63 4.19
CA ASN A 358 8.77 -34.39 5.17
C ASN A 358 9.16 -35.87 5.19
N LEU A 359 9.59 -36.49 4.06
CA LEU A 359 10.08 -37.85 4.02
C LEU A 359 11.44 -37.99 4.72
N VAL A 360 12.33 -37.00 4.62
CA VAL A 360 13.60 -36.98 5.35
C VAL A 360 13.34 -36.83 6.86
N GLU A 361 12.48 -35.88 7.24
CA GLU A 361 12.09 -35.63 8.63
C GLU A 361 11.46 -36.90 9.28
N TYR A 362 10.57 -37.56 8.56
CA TYR A 362 9.95 -38.79 9.02
C TYR A 362 10.99 -39.91 9.28
N ALA A 363 11.93 -40.11 8.33
CA ALA A 363 12.98 -41.09 8.51
C ALA A 363 13.90 -40.78 9.72
N LEU A 364 14.15 -39.47 9.98
CA LEU A 364 14.87 -39.02 11.17
C LEU A 364 14.11 -39.32 12.49
N GLU A 365 12.78 -39.06 12.50
CA GLU A 365 11.93 -39.33 13.66
C GLU A 365 11.85 -40.83 13.99
N GLU A 366 11.82 -41.68 12.97
CA GLU A 366 11.84 -43.14 13.15
C GLU A 366 13.23 -43.68 13.44
N GLY A 367 14.29 -42.86 13.44
CA GLY A 367 15.68 -43.27 13.69
C GLY A 367 16.35 -44.03 12.52
N GLU A 368 15.73 -43.98 11.32
CA GLU A 368 16.23 -44.67 10.12
C GLU A 368 17.26 -43.79 9.40
N LEU A 369 18.49 -43.66 9.99
CA LEU A 369 19.51 -42.69 9.54
C LEU A 369 19.97 -42.90 8.09
N GLU A 370 20.19 -44.19 7.67
CA GLU A 370 20.54 -44.50 6.28
C GLU A 370 19.43 -44.07 5.29
N LEU A 371 18.18 -44.32 5.64
CA LEU A 371 17.04 -43.90 4.82
C LEU A 371 16.95 -42.39 4.76
N ALA A 372 17.12 -41.67 5.86
CA ALA A 372 17.15 -40.22 5.93
C ALA A 372 18.23 -39.65 5.03
N ARG A 373 19.44 -40.19 5.03
CA ARG A 373 20.55 -39.78 4.17
C ARG A 373 20.23 -39.97 2.68
N ASN A 374 19.72 -41.13 2.31
CA ASN A 374 19.34 -41.43 0.93
C ASN A 374 18.23 -40.45 0.43
N ARG A 375 17.24 -40.19 1.27
CA ARG A 375 16.16 -39.22 0.95
C ARG A 375 16.68 -37.79 0.81
N LEU A 376 17.65 -37.39 1.66
CA LEU A 376 18.31 -36.10 1.56
C LEU A 376 19.10 -35.98 0.24
N GLU A 377 19.83 -37.01 -0.18
CA GLU A 377 20.53 -37.01 -1.48
C GLU A 377 19.58 -36.91 -2.66
N GLU A 378 18.41 -37.58 -2.63
CA GLU A 378 17.34 -37.43 -3.62
C GLU A 378 16.83 -36.01 -3.68
N LEU A 379 16.60 -35.39 -2.49
CA LEU A 379 16.15 -34.00 -2.38
C LEU A 379 17.17 -33.02 -2.97
N ILE A 380 18.45 -33.14 -2.60
CA ILE A 380 19.55 -32.31 -3.12
C ILE A 380 19.70 -32.45 -4.63
N THR A 381 19.60 -33.68 -5.14
CA THR A 381 19.67 -33.98 -6.58
C THR A 381 18.47 -33.31 -7.33
N MET A 382 17.28 -33.44 -6.76
CA MET A 382 16.07 -32.82 -7.32
C MET A 382 16.17 -31.30 -7.36
N MET A 383 16.67 -30.66 -6.29
CA MET A 383 16.83 -29.19 -6.20
C MET A 383 18.05 -28.69 -6.98
N LYS A 384 18.97 -29.55 -7.38
CA LYS A 384 20.27 -29.22 -7.97
C LYS A 384 21.13 -28.31 -7.09
N GLY A 385 21.07 -28.50 -5.79
CA GLY A 385 21.84 -27.73 -4.81
C GLY A 385 21.28 -27.82 -3.40
N TYR A 386 21.96 -27.12 -2.49
CA TYR A 386 21.58 -27.00 -1.10
C TYR A 386 20.81 -25.73 -0.83
N ASP A 387 19.86 -25.81 0.08
CA ASP A 387 19.27 -24.64 0.75
C ASP A 387 19.45 -24.78 2.28
N ASP A 388 19.00 -23.77 3.04
CA ASP A 388 19.14 -23.74 4.49
C ASP A 388 18.49 -24.96 5.17
N GLU A 389 17.38 -25.48 4.62
CA GLU A 389 16.67 -26.62 5.18
C GLU A 389 17.39 -27.92 4.91
N ALA A 390 17.89 -28.12 3.68
CA ALA A 390 18.73 -29.32 3.37
C ALA A 390 20.00 -29.35 4.24
N SER A 391 20.63 -28.18 4.44
CA SER A 391 21.81 -28.07 5.32
C SER A 391 21.48 -28.38 6.80
N ARG A 392 20.30 -27.94 7.28
CA ARG A 392 19.79 -28.28 8.62
C ARG A 392 19.55 -29.76 8.78
N LEU A 393 18.89 -30.38 7.81
CA LEU A 393 18.65 -31.83 7.82
C LEU A 393 19.93 -32.63 7.78
N GLU A 394 20.90 -32.24 6.95
CA GLU A 394 22.22 -32.86 6.88
C GLU A 394 22.97 -32.81 8.23
N ALA A 395 22.96 -31.60 8.85
CA ALA A 395 23.56 -31.43 10.17
C ALA A 395 22.86 -32.30 11.24
N SER A 396 21.53 -32.44 11.16
CA SER A 396 20.76 -33.29 12.06
C SER A 396 21.14 -34.80 11.90
N ILE A 397 21.24 -35.26 10.64
CA ILE A 397 21.67 -36.63 10.34
C ILE A 397 23.08 -36.89 10.90
N ASN A 398 24.04 -36.01 10.59
CA ASN A 398 25.42 -36.14 11.04
C ASN A 398 25.55 -36.20 12.58
N ASN A 399 24.76 -35.36 13.28
CA ASN A 399 24.76 -35.37 14.75
C ASN A 399 24.19 -36.67 15.32
N LEU A 400 23.13 -37.22 14.75
CA LEU A 400 22.53 -38.46 15.21
C LEU A 400 23.41 -39.68 14.90
N GLU A 401 24.10 -39.69 13.76
CA GLU A 401 25.08 -40.71 13.41
C GLU A 401 26.26 -40.71 14.41
N ALA A 402 26.82 -39.53 14.72
CA ALA A 402 27.88 -39.40 15.70
C ALA A 402 27.47 -39.89 17.10
N LEU A 403 26.26 -39.58 17.54
CA LEU A 403 25.72 -40.06 18.81
C LEU A 403 25.50 -41.58 18.81
N ALA A 404 25.09 -42.18 17.70
CA ALA A 404 24.92 -43.61 17.56
C ALA A 404 26.28 -44.33 17.65
N GLU A 405 27.32 -43.79 16.98
CA GLU A 405 28.70 -44.34 17.06
C GLU A 405 29.27 -44.26 18.48
N GLU A 406 29.02 -43.18 19.24
CA GLU A 406 29.45 -43.05 20.63
C GLU A 406 28.80 -44.11 21.52
N VAL A 407 27.50 -44.36 21.38
CA VAL A 407 26.77 -45.39 22.14
C VAL A 407 27.25 -46.81 21.82
N ASP A 408 27.55 -47.10 20.54
CA ASP A 408 28.08 -48.40 20.14
C ASP A 408 29.47 -48.64 20.70
N LEU A 409 30.35 -47.63 20.73
CA LEU A 409 31.68 -47.71 21.35
C LEU A 409 31.60 -47.92 22.89
N GLU A 410 30.68 -47.26 23.58
CA GLU A 410 30.46 -47.47 25.00
C GLU A 410 29.98 -48.90 25.29
N ASN A 411 29.04 -49.42 24.50
CA ASN A 411 28.54 -50.78 24.63
C ASN A 411 29.63 -51.87 24.35
N GLU A 412 30.54 -51.62 23.38
CA GLU A 412 31.69 -52.52 23.11
C GLU A 412 32.66 -52.48 24.22
N MET A 413 32.98 -51.32 24.83
CA MET A 413 33.88 -51.22 25.99
C MET A 413 33.35 -51.96 27.24
N ASP A 414 32.04 -51.78 27.52
CA ASP A 414 31.39 -52.49 28.66
C ASP A 414 31.32 -54.01 28.44
N SER A 415 31.25 -54.47 27.19
CA SER A 415 31.25 -55.92 26.87
C SER A 415 32.63 -56.56 26.92
N GLU A 416 33.73 -55.79 26.84
CA GLU A 416 35.10 -56.29 27.02
C GLU A 416 35.56 -56.33 28.50
N GLU A 417 34.85 -55.68 29.45
CA GLU A 417 35.10 -55.66 30.87
C GLU A 417 34.35 -56.76 31.63
N GLU A 418 33.43 -57.51 31.01
CA GLU A 418 32.78 -58.70 31.58
C GLU A 418 33.50 -60.02 31.14
#